data_8be900f93525dac32ade69dc1a74f60a
#
_entry.id   8be900f93525dac32ade69dc1a74f60a
#
_cell.length_a   1.000
_cell.length_b   1.000
_cell.length_c   1.000
_cell.angle_alpha   90.00
_cell.angle_beta   90.00
_cell.angle_gamma   90.00
#
_symmetry.space_group_name_H-M   'P 1'
#
loop_
_entity.id
_entity.type
_entity.pdbx_description
1 polymer ?
#
loop_
_entity_poly.entity_id
_entity_poly.type
_entity_poly.pdbx_seq_one_letter_code
_entity_poly.pdbx_strand_id
1 'polypeptide(L)'
;MKTIALFSHHPECSNECTLGMITALSPHYRVRVWGIADNLDYVLSQSDCVAFPGGIGDSDSYYEFFKRRHGNAIANFVDNGGKYLGICMGQYWAGSHYFDVLKGIDVVQYIKQPDAEIKRSYGTVAKVTMDYGSWKNMFFYDGGVIVPNNDPPEPYKVKATYQNGMPMAIIQGNVGIIGCHPESEMFWYDLYPYIR
;
A
#
# COMPACT_ATOMS: atom_id res chain seq x y z
N MET A 1 -8.49 -6.96 20.87
CA MET A 1 -7.54 -6.23 20.01
C MET A 1 -7.76 -6.73 18.59
N LYS A 2 -7.91 -5.83 17.60
CA LYS A 2 -8.12 -6.21 16.19
C LYS A 2 -6.87 -6.83 15.62
N THR A 3 -7.05 -7.78 14.69
CA THR A 3 -5.97 -8.53 14.05
C THR A 3 -5.72 -8.02 12.62
N ILE A 4 -4.46 -7.72 12.31
CA ILE A 4 -3.99 -7.40 10.96
C ILE A 4 -3.17 -8.56 10.45
N ALA A 5 -3.58 -9.14 9.33
CA ALA A 5 -2.81 -10.14 8.60
C ALA A 5 -1.87 -9.43 7.62
N LEU A 6 -0.59 -9.36 7.95
CA LEU A 6 0.44 -8.72 7.12
C LEU A 6 1.10 -9.75 6.21
N PHE A 7 0.96 -9.56 4.90
CA PHE A 7 1.61 -10.40 3.90
C PHE A 7 3.12 -10.18 3.89
N SER A 8 3.88 -11.27 3.81
CA SER A 8 5.32 -11.24 3.66
C SER A 8 5.80 -12.41 2.80
N HIS A 9 6.47 -12.10 1.71
CA HIS A 9 7.11 -13.08 0.86
C HIS A 9 8.32 -12.45 0.15
N HIS A 10 9.52 -12.84 0.56
CA HIS A 10 10.75 -12.38 -0.09
C HIS A 10 11.00 -13.18 -1.38
N PRO A 11 11.42 -12.55 -2.51
CA PRO A 11 11.87 -11.17 -2.65
C PRO A 11 10.78 -10.13 -2.97
N GLU A 12 9.52 -10.51 -3.22
CA GLU A 12 8.46 -9.57 -3.63
C GLU A 12 8.19 -8.50 -2.58
N CYS A 13 8.10 -8.89 -1.31
CA CYS A 13 7.98 -7.94 -0.21
C CYS A 13 9.36 -7.50 0.26
N SER A 14 9.55 -6.21 0.48
CA SER A 14 10.71 -5.69 1.20
C SER A 14 10.65 -6.11 2.67
N ASN A 15 11.74 -6.70 3.16
CA ASN A 15 11.86 -7.06 4.57
C ASN A 15 11.81 -5.82 5.46
N GLU A 16 12.42 -4.72 5.03
CA GLU A 16 12.43 -3.43 5.74
C GLU A 16 11.01 -2.87 5.88
N CYS A 17 10.23 -2.88 4.78
CA CYS A 17 8.84 -2.43 4.81
C CYS A 17 7.98 -3.31 5.71
N THR A 18 8.15 -4.63 5.64
CA THR A 18 7.44 -5.58 6.49
C THR A 18 7.75 -5.32 7.97
N LEU A 19 9.02 -5.18 8.34
CA LEU A 19 9.45 -4.87 9.71
C LEU A 19 8.95 -3.49 10.16
N GLY A 20 9.01 -2.49 9.30
CA GLY A 20 8.48 -1.15 9.57
C GLY A 20 6.98 -1.18 9.88
N MET A 21 6.19 -1.90 9.08
CA MET A 21 4.76 -2.09 9.34
C MET A 21 4.50 -2.83 10.65
N ILE A 22 5.25 -3.89 10.97
CA ILE A 22 5.14 -4.59 12.26
C ILE A 22 5.39 -3.62 13.40
N THR A 23 6.47 -2.85 13.33
CA THR A 23 6.86 -1.89 14.36
C THR A 23 5.79 -0.81 14.57
N ALA A 24 5.25 -0.26 13.47
CA ALA A 24 4.24 0.80 13.53
C ALA A 24 2.87 0.30 14.03
N LEU A 25 2.48 -0.92 13.67
CA LEU A 25 1.14 -1.44 13.93
C LEU A 25 1.00 -2.21 15.24
N SER A 26 2.06 -2.91 15.69
CA SER A 26 2.00 -3.78 16.88
C SER A 26 1.64 -3.09 18.19
N PRO A 27 1.91 -1.80 18.42
CA PRO A 27 1.43 -1.11 19.62
C PRO A 27 -0.09 -1.03 19.74
N HIS A 28 -0.81 -1.12 18.60
CA HIS A 28 -2.25 -0.89 18.52
C HIS A 28 -3.06 -2.11 18.07
N TYR A 29 -2.41 -3.07 17.40
CA TYR A 29 -3.05 -4.21 16.76
C TYR A 29 -2.27 -5.50 17.03
N ARG A 30 -2.96 -6.63 16.93
CA ARG A 30 -2.28 -7.92 16.80
C ARG A 30 -1.84 -8.08 15.35
N VAL A 31 -0.55 -8.01 15.09
CA VAL A 31 0.01 -8.25 13.75
C VAL A 31 0.34 -9.74 13.61
N ARG A 32 -0.23 -10.37 12.60
CA ARG A 32 0.05 -11.76 12.20
C ARG A 32 0.66 -11.76 10.81
N VAL A 33 1.92 -12.16 10.72
CA VAL A 33 2.58 -12.30 9.42
C VAL A 33 2.14 -13.62 8.78
N TRP A 34 1.89 -13.59 7.48
CA TRP A 34 1.53 -14.74 6.67
C TRP A 34 2.19 -14.67 5.29
N GLY A 35 2.34 -15.81 4.61
CA GLY A 35 2.98 -15.91 3.31
C GLY A 35 2.26 -16.88 2.37
N ILE A 36 2.84 -17.11 1.19
CA ILE A 36 2.23 -17.94 0.12
C ILE A 36 1.98 -19.40 0.49
N ALA A 37 2.62 -19.90 1.54
CA ALA A 37 2.43 -21.26 2.04
C ALA A 37 1.25 -21.38 3.03
N ASP A 38 0.73 -20.26 3.54
CA ASP A 38 -0.39 -20.26 4.46
C ASP A 38 -1.72 -20.49 3.74
N ASN A 39 -2.71 -21.01 4.47
CA ASN A 39 -4.08 -21.10 3.98
C ASN A 39 -4.74 -19.73 4.06
N LEU A 40 -4.95 -19.08 2.91
CA LEU A 40 -5.48 -17.71 2.84
C LEU A 40 -6.89 -17.62 3.46
N ASP A 41 -7.78 -18.57 3.22
CA ASP A 41 -9.14 -18.53 3.77
C ASP A 41 -9.11 -18.54 5.29
N TYR A 42 -8.23 -19.37 5.87
CA TYR A 42 -8.03 -19.38 7.32
C TYR A 42 -7.44 -18.05 7.82
N VAL A 43 -6.43 -17.50 7.13
CA VAL A 43 -5.83 -16.20 7.48
C VAL A 43 -6.89 -15.11 7.50
N LEU A 44 -7.69 -15.00 6.44
CA LEU A 44 -8.74 -13.99 6.32
C LEU A 44 -9.84 -14.18 7.40
N SER A 45 -10.25 -15.42 7.68
CA SER A 45 -11.27 -15.71 8.71
C SER A 45 -10.86 -15.30 10.13
N GLN A 46 -9.56 -15.16 10.39
CA GLN A 46 -8.99 -14.76 11.70
C GLN A 46 -8.56 -13.30 11.77
N SER A 47 -8.90 -12.50 10.74
CA SER A 47 -8.36 -11.15 10.60
C SER A 47 -9.45 -10.10 10.38
N ASP A 48 -9.24 -8.89 10.91
CA ASP A 48 -10.08 -7.72 10.65
C ASP A 48 -9.56 -6.91 9.45
N CYS A 49 -8.27 -7.06 9.14
CA CYS A 49 -7.59 -6.34 8.08
C CYS A 49 -6.54 -7.24 7.43
N VAL A 50 -6.43 -7.18 6.12
CA VAL A 50 -5.28 -7.70 5.37
C VAL A 50 -4.39 -6.54 4.96
N ALA A 51 -3.07 -6.70 5.10
CA ALA A 51 -2.11 -5.65 4.81
C ALA A 51 -1.00 -6.14 3.87
N PHE A 52 -0.60 -5.27 2.95
CA PHE A 52 0.46 -5.52 1.96
C PHE A 52 1.52 -4.43 2.04
N PRO A 53 2.80 -4.79 2.25
CA PRO A 53 3.91 -3.86 2.38
C PRO A 53 4.39 -3.35 1.02
N GLY A 54 5.43 -2.52 1.04
CA GLY A 54 6.23 -2.20 -0.14
C GLY A 54 7.05 -3.39 -0.63
N GLY A 55 7.40 -3.36 -1.92
CA GLY A 55 8.17 -4.42 -2.56
C GLY A 55 8.29 -4.23 -4.08
N ILE A 56 8.65 -5.29 -4.77
CA ILE A 56 8.88 -5.28 -6.24
C ILE A 56 7.57 -5.02 -7.00
N GLY A 57 6.47 -5.65 -6.57
CA GLY A 57 5.16 -5.48 -7.20
C GLY A 57 5.02 -6.13 -8.57
N ASP A 58 5.79 -7.19 -8.82
CA ASP A 58 5.78 -7.90 -10.09
C ASP A 58 4.42 -8.53 -10.40
N SER A 59 3.92 -8.32 -11.62
CA SER A 59 2.61 -8.83 -12.05
C SER A 59 2.54 -10.34 -12.14
N ASP A 60 3.65 -11.00 -12.53
CA ASP A 60 3.70 -12.44 -12.67
C ASP A 60 3.67 -13.10 -11.29
N SER A 61 4.45 -12.57 -10.35
CA SER A 61 4.42 -13.02 -8.94
C SER A 61 3.03 -12.82 -8.32
N TYR A 62 2.39 -11.66 -8.55
CA TYR A 62 1.02 -11.43 -8.11
C TYR A 62 0.05 -12.49 -8.66
N TYR A 63 0.13 -12.78 -9.97
CA TYR A 63 -0.74 -13.76 -10.62
C TYR A 63 -0.58 -15.14 -9.98
N GLU A 64 0.67 -15.59 -9.81
CA GLU A 64 0.98 -16.90 -9.21
C GLU A 64 0.56 -17.00 -7.73
N PHE A 65 0.79 -15.96 -6.95
CA PHE A 65 0.52 -15.99 -5.51
C PHE A 65 -0.97 -15.88 -5.17
N PHE A 66 -1.71 -15.07 -5.93
CA PHE A 66 -3.09 -14.74 -5.58
C PHE A 66 -4.08 -15.17 -6.65
N LYS A 67 -3.98 -14.63 -7.87
CA LYS A 67 -5.01 -14.81 -8.88
C LYS A 67 -5.24 -16.27 -9.24
N ARG A 68 -4.19 -17.00 -9.49
CA ARG A 68 -4.26 -18.42 -9.84
C ARG A 68 -4.72 -19.31 -8.69
N ARG A 69 -4.28 -19.02 -7.46
CA ARG A 69 -4.55 -19.89 -6.30
C ARG A 69 -5.84 -19.56 -5.58
N HIS A 70 -6.20 -18.28 -5.52
CA HIS A 70 -7.22 -17.78 -4.61
C HIS A 70 -8.29 -16.92 -5.31
N GLY A 71 -8.16 -16.66 -6.62
CA GLY A 71 -9.13 -15.89 -7.40
C GLY A 71 -9.34 -14.49 -6.80
N ASN A 72 -10.57 -14.23 -6.34
CA ASN A 72 -10.98 -12.94 -5.80
C ASN A 72 -11.09 -12.94 -4.26
N ALA A 73 -10.41 -13.86 -3.54
CA ALA A 73 -10.57 -13.99 -2.09
C ALA A 73 -10.33 -12.68 -1.31
N ILE A 74 -9.32 -11.87 -1.69
CA ILE A 74 -9.04 -10.58 -1.06
C ILE A 74 -10.17 -9.57 -1.35
N ALA A 75 -10.63 -9.45 -2.61
CA ALA A 75 -11.75 -8.58 -2.94
C ALA A 75 -13.02 -8.98 -2.18
N ASN A 76 -13.35 -10.26 -2.17
CA ASN A 76 -14.50 -10.78 -1.42
C ASN A 76 -14.38 -10.49 0.09
N PHE A 77 -13.20 -10.60 0.66
CA PHE A 77 -12.96 -10.26 2.06
C PHE A 77 -13.28 -8.77 2.34
N VAL A 78 -12.84 -7.87 1.47
CA VAL A 78 -13.09 -6.42 1.58
C VAL A 78 -14.58 -6.12 1.38
N ASP A 79 -15.21 -6.69 0.37
CA ASP A 79 -16.65 -6.51 0.07
C ASP A 79 -17.54 -7.02 1.23
N ASN A 80 -17.09 -8.01 1.98
CA ASN A 80 -17.77 -8.53 3.17
C ASN A 80 -17.39 -7.79 4.47
N GLY A 81 -16.78 -6.61 4.38
CA GLY A 81 -16.51 -5.72 5.52
C GLY A 81 -15.11 -5.85 6.13
N GLY A 82 -14.27 -6.73 5.62
CA GLY A 82 -12.83 -6.77 5.95
C GLY A 82 -12.13 -5.51 5.47
N LYS A 83 -10.98 -5.19 6.08
CA LYS A 83 -10.20 -4.00 5.71
C LYS A 83 -8.98 -4.36 4.90
N TYR A 84 -8.58 -3.44 4.04
CA TYR A 84 -7.35 -3.50 3.26
C TYR A 84 -6.42 -2.35 3.62
N LEU A 85 -5.14 -2.64 3.85
CA LEU A 85 -4.08 -1.63 4.01
C LEU A 85 -2.95 -1.94 3.02
N GLY A 86 -2.66 -1.01 2.11
CA GLY A 86 -1.59 -1.17 1.12
C GLY A 86 -0.59 -0.02 1.15
N ILE A 87 0.71 -0.34 1.20
CA ILE A 87 1.80 0.63 1.13
C ILE A 87 2.64 0.35 -0.10
N CYS A 88 2.90 1.35 -0.94
CA CYS A 88 3.73 1.26 -2.16
C CYS A 88 3.27 0.10 -3.07
N MET A 89 3.96 -1.04 -3.09
CA MET A 89 3.50 -2.24 -3.81
C MET A 89 2.06 -2.60 -3.45
N GLY A 90 1.73 -2.62 -2.15
CA GLY A 90 0.38 -2.90 -1.68
C GLY A 90 -0.64 -1.84 -2.11
N GLN A 91 -0.22 -0.59 -2.36
CA GLN A 91 -1.08 0.42 -2.98
C GLN A 91 -1.42 0.04 -4.42
N TYR A 92 -0.42 -0.33 -5.24
CA TYR A 92 -0.64 -0.79 -6.62
C TYR A 92 -1.55 -2.01 -6.68
N TRP A 93 -1.35 -2.97 -5.76
CA TRP A 93 -2.15 -4.19 -5.73
C TRP A 93 -3.62 -3.97 -5.35
N ALA A 94 -3.99 -2.81 -4.81
CA ALA A 94 -5.39 -2.44 -4.62
C ALA A 94 -6.12 -2.10 -5.93
N GLY A 95 -5.38 -1.75 -6.99
CA GLY A 95 -5.91 -1.30 -8.27
C GLY A 95 -6.58 -2.39 -9.10
N SER A 96 -7.22 -1.96 -10.19
CA SER A 96 -8.06 -2.79 -11.08
C SER A 96 -7.31 -3.93 -11.76
N HIS A 97 -6.01 -3.76 -11.99
CA HIS A 97 -5.16 -4.81 -12.59
C HIS A 97 -4.86 -5.97 -11.63
N TYR A 98 -5.05 -5.76 -10.33
CA TYR A 98 -4.67 -6.70 -9.27
C TYR A 98 -5.90 -7.15 -8.45
N PHE A 99 -6.00 -6.75 -7.18
CA PHE A 99 -7.11 -7.17 -6.31
C PHE A 99 -8.44 -6.52 -6.64
N ASP A 100 -8.44 -5.40 -7.35
CA ASP A 100 -9.65 -4.66 -7.77
C ASP A 100 -10.56 -4.27 -6.60
N VAL A 101 -9.95 -3.76 -5.53
CA VAL A 101 -10.68 -3.35 -4.32
C VAL A 101 -11.03 -1.86 -4.30
N LEU A 102 -10.56 -1.09 -5.29
CA LEU A 102 -10.88 0.32 -5.48
C LEU A 102 -12.09 0.48 -6.42
N LYS A 103 -12.90 1.52 -6.22
CA LYS A 103 -14.12 1.77 -7.02
C LYS A 103 -14.04 3.15 -7.70
N GLY A 104 -14.00 3.14 -9.04
CA GLY A 104 -13.97 4.34 -9.86
C GLY A 104 -12.65 5.12 -9.85
N ILE A 105 -11.63 4.57 -9.21
CA ILE A 105 -10.27 5.11 -9.16
C ILE A 105 -9.25 3.99 -9.35
N ASP A 106 -8.03 4.33 -9.69
CA ASP A 106 -6.93 3.39 -9.85
C ASP A 106 -5.61 3.98 -9.37
N VAL A 107 -4.56 3.16 -9.37
CA VAL A 107 -3.21 3.52 -8.95
C VAL A 107 -2.26 3.45 -10.14
N VAL A 108 -1.56 4.54 -10.38
CA VAL A 108 -0.53 4.62 -11.44
C VAL A 108 0.78 5.14 -10.88
N GLN A 109 1.89 4.98 -11.62
CA GLN A 109 3.20 5.48 -11.19
C GLN A 109 3.20 7.00 -11.08
N TYR A 110 3.59 7.52 -9.92
CA TYR A 110 3.68 8.95 -9.69
C TYR A 110 4.73 9.63 -10.58
N ILE A 111 5.90 9.02 -10.74
CA ILE A 111 7.02 9.55 -11.54
C ILE A 111 6.67 9.81 -13.01
N LYS A 112 5.61 9.17 -13.52
CA LYS A 112 5.13 9.35 -14.90
C LYS A 112 4.11 10.47 -15.04
N GLN A 113 3.67 11.09 -13.93
CA GLN A 113 2.73 12.19 -14.01
C GLN A 113 3.43 13.45 -14.54
N PRO A 114 2.74 14.27 -15.38
CA PRO A 114 3.34 15.45 -16.01
C PRO A 114 4.01 16.39 -15.01
N ASP A 115 3.34 16.71 -13.92
CA ASP A 115 3.76 17.68 -12.91
C ASP A 115 4.41 17.05 -11.67
N ALA A 116 4.82 15.78 -11.75
CA ALA A 116 5.52 15.13 -10.64
C ALA A 116 6.89 15.78 -10.44
N GLU A 117 7.18 16.22 -9.21
CA GLU A 117 8.48 16.76 -8.81
C GLU A 117 9.56 15.68 -8.71
N ILE A 118 9.15 14.41 -8.54
CA ILE A 118 10.05 13.27 -8.53
C ILE A 118 9.93 12.54 -9.89
N LYS A 119 11.05 12.41 -10.59
CA LYS A 119 11.12 11.77 -11.91
C LYS A 119 11.96 10.48 -11.91
N ARG A 120 12.40 10.03 -10.75
CA ARG A 120 13.23 8.83 -10.59
C ARG A 120 12.50 7.77 -9.76
N SER A 121 12.69 6.49 -10.11
CA SER A 121 12.06 5.35 -9.43
C SER A 121 12.79 4.90 -8.17
N TYR A 122 14.09 5.21 -8.03
CA TYR A 122 14.89 4.79 -6.87
C TYR A 122 14.74 5.72 -5.67
N GLY A 123 15.15 5.25 -4.49
CA GLY A 123 14.93 5.89 -3.20
C GLY A 123 15.24 7.39 -3.15
N THR A 124 14.28 8.14 -2.65
CA THR A 124 14.38 9.58 -2.43
C THR A 124 13.40 10.02 -1.35
N VAL A 125 13.29 11.32 -1.13
CA VAL A 125 12.32 11.93 -0.22
C VAL A 125 11.23 12.63 -1.03
N ALA A 126 9.97 12.31 -0.75
CA ALA A 126 8.82 13.07 -1.20
C ALA A 126 8.37 14.04 -0.11
N LYS A 127 8.10 15.28 -0.50
CA LYS A 127 7.40 16.23 0.35
C LYS A 127 5.90 16.03 0.18
N VAL A 128 5.22 15.63 1.25
CA VAL A 128 3.78 15.37 1.24
C VAL A 128 3.05 16.33 2.16
N THR A 129 1.83 16.72 1.77
CA THR A 129 0.94 17.53 2.60
C THR A 129 -0.14 16.64 3.19
N MET A 130 -0.26 16.63 4.51
CA MET A 130 -1.25 15.85 5.24
C MET A 130 -2.62 16.54 5.22
N ASP A 131 -3.70 15.79 5.43
CA ASP A 131 -5.08 16.29 5.46
C ASP A 131 -5.36 17.36 6.54
N TYR A 132 -4.52 17.42 7.58
CA TYR A 132 -4.56 18.47 8.62
C TYR A 132 -3.65 19.68 8.31
N GLY A 133 -3.17 19.82 7.07
CA GLY A 133 -2.48 20.99 6.56
C GLY A 133 -0.97 21.08 6.83
N SER A 134 -0.39 20.19 7.62
CA SER A 134 1.07 20.13 7.79
C SER A 134 1.73 19.32 6.68
N TRP A 135 2.96 19.67 6.34
CA TRP A 135 3.77 18.89 5.43
C TRP A 135 4.77 17.99 6.17
N LYS A 136 5.16 16.88 5.53
CA LYS A 136 6.17 15.95 6.01
C LYS A 136 7.07 15.50 4.87
N ASN A 137 8.30 15.14 5.20
CA ASN A 137 9.15 14.37 4.32
C ASN A 137 8.89 12.89 4.55
N MET A 138 8.66 12.13 3.49
CA MET A 138 8.47 10.68 3.54
C MET A 138 9.39 9.99 2.55
N PHE A 139 9.88 8.81 2.89
CA PHE A 139 10.63 8.01 1.96
C PHE A 139 9.74 7.60 0.78
N PHE A 140 10.27 7.75 -0.42
CA PHE A 140 9.62 7.43 -1.69
C PHE A 140 10.51 6.47 -2.49
N TYR A 141 9.92 5.40 -3.00
CA TYR A 141 10.57 4.47 -3.91
C TYR A 141 9.55 3.97 -4.94
N ASP A 142 9.44 4.67 -6.07
CA ASP A 142 8.49 4.37 -7.15
C ASP A 142 7.03 4.20 -6.68
N GLY A 143 6.61 5.01 -5.72
CA GLY A 143 5.26 4.97 -5.17
C GLY A 143 4.19 5.40 -6.18
N GLY A 144 2.97 4.95 -5.93
CA GLY A 144 1.81 5.24 -6.76
C GLY A 144 1.12 6.56 -6.41
N VAL A 145 0.26 6.97 -7.30
CA VAL A 145 -0.67 8.09 -7.17
C VAL A 145 -2.06 7.64 -7.59
N ILE A 146 -3.08 8.19 -6.95
CA ILE A 146 -4.47 7.84 -7.23
C ILE A 146 -4.99 8.73 -8.36
N VAL A 147 -5.60 8.09 -9.35
CA VAL A 147 -6.23 8.75 -10.51
C VAL A 147 -7.65 8.21 -10.72
N PRO A 148 -8.56 9.00 -11.29
CA PRO A 148 -9.86 8.48 -11.77
C PRO A 148 -9.64 7.38 -12.82
N ASN A 149 -10.51 6.37 -12.83
CA ASN A 149 -10.63 5.42 -13.93
C ASN A 149 -11.87 5.74 -14.78
N ASN A 150 -12.32 4.79 -15.63
CA ASN A 150 -13.46 5.00 -16.51
C ASN A 150 -14.83 4.93 -15.80
N ASP A 151 -14.87 4.40 -14.57
CA ASP A 151 -16.08 4.27 -13.80
C ASP A 151 -16.30 5.49 -12.89
N PRO A 152 -17.54 5.84 -12.54
CA PRO A 152 -17.81 6.89 -11.57
C PRO A 152 -17.16 6.55 -10.22
N PRO A 153 -16.36 7.46 -9.64
CA PRO A 153 -15.69 7.18 -8.38
C PRO A 153 -16.66 7.13 -7.20
N GLU A 154 -16.54 6.09 -6.37
CA GLU A 154 -17.15 6.13 -5.05
C GLU A 154 -16.39 7.14 -4.16
N PRO A 155 -17.07 7.72 -3.15
CA PRO A 155 -16.46 8.70 -2.27
C PRO A 155 -15.22 8.16 -1.58
N TYR A 156 -14.15 8.96 -1.56
CA TYR A 156 -12.93 8.66 -0.81
C TYR A 156 -12.41 9.91 -0.09
N LYS A 157 -11.61 9.68 0.96
CA LYS A 157 -10.97 10.74 1.73
C LYS A 157 -9.48 10.79 1.41
N VAL A 158 -9.00 11.91 0.91
CA VAL A 158 -7.56 12.15 0.75
C VAL A 158 -6.94 12.40 2.14
N LYS A 159 -5.93 11.61 2.47
CA LYS A 159 -5.20 11.70 3.75
C LYS A 159 -3.86 12.42 3.59
N ALA A 160 -3.28 12.35 2.40
CA ALA A 160 -2.10 13.11 2.05
C ALA A 160 -2.00 13.29 0.53
N THR A 161 -1.35 14.37 0.10
CA THR A 161 -1.07 14.67 -1.31
C THR A 161 0.44 14.83 -1.53
N TYR A 162 0.88 14.53 -2.74
CA TYR A 162 2.19 14.95 -3.23
C TYR A 162 2.26 16.47 -3.37
N GLN A 163 3.45 17.01 -3.63
CA GLN A 163 3.67 18.47 -3.76
C GLN A 163 2.85 19.08 -4.90
N ASN A 164 2.59 18.33 -5.97
CA ASN A 164 1.73 18.75 -7.09
C ASN A 164 0.22 18.70 -6.79
N GLY A 165 -0.18 18.35 -5.56
CA GLY A 165 -1.57 18.25 -5.13
C GLY A 165 -2.27 16.93 -5.45
N MET A 166 -1.62 16.00 -6.16
CA MET A 166 -2.21 14.69 -6.47
C MET A 166 -2.29 13.79 -5.22
N PRO A 167 -3.36 12.98 -5.07
CA PRO A 167 -3.55 12.13 -3.90
C PRO A 167 -2.45 11.06 -3.78
N MET A 168 -1.73 11.06 -2.66
CA MET A 168 -0.70 10.09 -2.29
C MET A 168 -1.23 8.98 -1.39
N ALA A 169 -2.11 9.35 -0.46
CA ALA A 169 -2.75 8.44 0.47
C ALA A 169 -4.24 8.74 0.57
N ILE A 170 -5.07 7.69 0.54
CA ILE A 170 -6.52 7.81 0.63
C ILE A 170 -7.12 6.72 1.52
N ILE A 171 -8.37 6.96 1.92
CA ILE A 171 -9.28 5.95 2.46
C ILE A 171 -10.54 5.96 1.60
N GLN A 172 -10.87 4.84 0.97
CA GLN A 172 -12.13 4.59 0.28
C GLN A 172 -12.84 3.40 0.93
N GLY A 173 -13.97 3.63 1.58
CA GLY A 173 -14.66 2.58 2.32
C GLY A 173 -13.75 1.88 3.34
N ASN A 174 -13.51 0.59 3.14
CA ASN A 174 -12.64 -0.26 3.96
C ASN A 174 -11.18 -0.35 3.44
N VAL A 175 -10.83 0.39 2.42
CA VAL A 175 -9.52 0.35 1.77
C VAL A 175 -8.71 1.58 2.12
N GLY A 176 -7.56 1.41 2.77
CA GLY A 176 -6.56 2.44 3.02
C GLY A 176 -5.28 2.15 2.22
N ILE A 177 -4.81 3.13 1.43
CA ILE A 177 -3.61 2.96 0.61
C ILE A 177 -2.70 4.18 0.67
N ILE A 178 -1.38 3.94 0.57
CA ILE A 178 -0.33 4.94 0.76
C ILE A 178 0.77 4.73 -0.28
N GLY A 179 1.14 5.78 -1.02
CA GLY A 179 2.17 5.71 -2.06
C GLY A 179 3.61 5.81 -1.54
N CYS A 180 3.84 6.61 -0.51
CA CYS A 180 5.13 6.71 0.17
C CYS A 180 5.26 5.68 1.31
N HIS A 181 6.41 5.70 2.00
CA HIS A 181 6.75 4.76 3.06
C HIS A 181 6.82 5.43 4.44
N PRO A 182 5.69 5.71 5.10
CA PRO A 182 5.69 6.30 6.45
C PRO A 182 6.26 5.34 7.50
N GLU A 183 6.19 4.04 7.26
CA GLU A 183 6.72 2.98 8.13
C GLU A 183 8.24 2.86 8.08
N SER A 184 8.88 3.39 7.04
CA SER A 184 10.30 3.16 6.75
C SER A 184 11.22 4.24 7.28
N GLU A 185 10.70 5.30 7.93
CA GLU A 185 11.47 6.46 8.37
C GLU A 185 12.72 6.09 9.19
N MET A 186 12.64 5.06 10.01
CA MET A 186 13.77 4.59 10.82
C MET A 186 14.80 3.80 10.01
N PHE A 187 14.37 2.96 9.08
CA PHE A 187 15.23 2.01 8.38
C PHE A 187 15.90 2.61 7.16
N TRP A 188 15.17 3.41 6.39
CA TRP A 188 15.65 3.95 5.13
C TRP A 188 16.68 5.06 5.32
N TYR A 189 16.55 5.87 6.37
CA TYR A 189 17.53 6.91 6.64
C TYR A 189 18.90 6.35 7.03
N ASP A 190 18.95 5.19 7.62
CA ASP A 190 20.22 4.53 7.93
C ASP A 190 20.87 3.91 6.70
N LEU A 191 20.07 3.34 5.79
CA LEU A 191 20.55 2.79 4.51
C LEU A 191 20.91 3.89 3.50
N TYR A 192 20.22 5.02 3.54
CA TYR A 192 20.39 6.13 2.61
C TYR A 192 20.67 7.45 3.34
N PRO A 193 21.84 7.60 3.99
CA PRO A 193 22.15 8.78 4.81
C PRO A 193 22.14 10.10 4.03
N TYR A 194 22.30 10.05 2.71
CA TYR A 194 22.18 11.22 1.82
C TYR A 194 20.75 11.72 1.61
N ILE A 195 19.74 11.01 2.12
CA ILE A 195 18.32 11.41 2.04
C ILE A 195 17.91 12.29 3.22
N ARG A 196 18.66 12.27 4.32
CA ARG A 196 18.39 13.03 5.56
C ARG A 196 18.35 14.53 5.36
#